data_77745c002593e483592fba2056886ba7
#
_entry.id   77745c002593e483592fba2056886ba7
#
_cell.length_a   1.000
_cell.length_b   1.000
_cell.length_c   1.000
_cell.angle_alpha   90.00
_cell.angle_beta   90.00
_cell.angle_gamma   90.00
#
_symmetry.space_group_name_H-M   'P 1'
#
loop_
_entity.id
_entity.type
_entity.pdbx_description
1 polymer ?
#
loop_
_entity_poly.entity_id
_entity_poly.type
_entity_poly.pdbx_seq_one_letter_code
_entity_poly.pdbx_strand_id
1 'polypeptide(L)'
;MEEVPWKNGKKEGLVTSWNKDGRKKYETHWKNGNQEGLEKWWYKNGRKKSIKHYKKGLLDGMVTEWYSSSKKKSTSHYKNGKENGFRKEWDRNGKLTFQGNFIEGNEEIK
;
A
#
# COMPACT_ATOMS: atom_id res chain seq x y z
N MET A 1 12.01 11.17 -11.09
CA MET A 1 12.83 11.88 -10.10
C MET A 1 12.33 11.56 -8.70
N GLU A 2 13.24 11.31 -7.77
CA GLU A 2 12.90 10.98 -6.39
C GLU A 2 13.52 11.98 -5.43
N GLU A 3 12.76 12.39 -4.43
CA GLU A 3 13.22 13.24 -3.34
C GLU A 3 13.23 12.41 -2.07
N VAL A 4 14.40 12.33 -1.42
CA VAL A 4 14.59 11.49 -0.24
C VAL A 4 15.18 12.35 0.88
N PRO A 5 14.43 12.55 1.99
CA PRO A 5 14.99 13.25 3.16
C PRO A 5 15.87 12.30 3.97
N TRP A 6 17.02 12.81 4.39
CA TRP A 6 17.98 12.03 5.18
C TRP A 6 18.28 12.74 6.50
N LYS A 7 18.46 11.96 7.56
CA LYS A 7 18.86 12.46 8.86
C LYS A 7 19.77 11.43 9.50
N ASN A 8 20.98 11.85 9.84
CA ASN A 8 21.99 10.96 10.46
C ASN A 8 22.21 9.68 9.65
N GLY A 9 22.25 9.81 8.31
CA GLY A 9 22.50 8.70 7.41
C GLY A 9 21.30 7.77 7.20
N LYS A 10 20.13 8.10 7.74
CA LYS A 10 18.90 7.30 7.60
C LYS A 10 17.79 8.11 6.96
N LYS A 11 16.91 7.43 6.23
CA LYS A 11 15.71 8.08 5.69
C LYS A 11 14.80 8.53 6.82
N GLU A 12 14.34 9.77 6.73
CA GLU A 12 13.50 10.36 7.76
C GLU A 12 12.51 11.32 7.12
N GLY A 13 11.21 10.99 7.16
CA GLY A 13 10.16 11.83 6.60
C GLY A 13 9.61 11.32 5.30
N LEU A 14 9.11 12.23 4.46
CA LEU A 14 8.41 11.90 3.23
C LEU A 14 9.37 11.70 2.06
N VAL A 15 9.31 10.53 1.44
CA VAL A 15 9.98 10.23 0.18
C VAL A 15 8.96 10.37 -0.92
N THR A 16 9.25 11.17 -1.94
CA THR A 16 8.33 11.38 -3.06
C THR A 16 9.06 11.09 -4.38
N SER A 17 8.38 10.41 -5.28
CA SER A 17 8.87 10.14 -6.63
C SER A 17 7.85 10.63 -7.66
N TRP A 18 8.36 11.18 -8.77
CA TRP A 18 7.53 11.72 -9.85
C TRP A 18 7.85 11.04 -11.17
N ASN A 19 6.84 10.96 -12.01
CA ASN A 19 7.00 10.56 -13.42
C ASN A 19 7.59 11.74 -14.21
N LYS A 20 8.04 11.47 -15.43
CA LYS A 20 8.61 12.49 -16.31
C LYS A 20 7.64 13.64 -16.60
N ASP A 21 6.33 13.38 -16.55
CA ASP A 21 5.28 14.39 -16.79
C ASP A 21 4.96 15.24 -15.56
N GLY A 22 5.68 15.05 -14.45
CA GLY A 22 5.48 15.81 -13.21
C GLY A 22 4.43 15.26 -12.28
N ARG A 23 3.74 14.19 -12.65
CA ARG A 23 2.78 13.55 -11.77
C ARG A 23 3.48 12.65 -10.76
N LYS A 24 2.92 12.57 -9.56
CA LYS A 24 3.46 11.69 -8.53
C LYS A 24 3.38 10.24 -8.94
N LYS A 25 4.44 9.48 -8.68
CA LYS A 25 4.50 8.05 -8.89
C LYS A 25 4.24 7.32 -7.57
N TYR A 26 4.92 7.74 -6.49
CA TYR A 26 4.68 7.21 -5.16
C TYR A 26 5.11 8.19 -4.08
N GLU A 27 4.57 7.96 -2.88
CA GLU A 27 4.97 8.64 -1.65
C GLU A 27 5.09 7.58 -0.56
N THR A 28 6.16 7.65 0.20
CA THR A 28 6.39 6.77 1.34
C THR A 28 6.84 7.60 2.53
N HIS A 29 6.55 7.12 3.73
CA HIS A 29 6.95 7.81 4.96
C HIS A 29 7.98 6.95 5.70
N TRP A 30 9.01 7.60 6.22
CA TRP A 30 10.12 6.92 6.86
C TRP A 30 10.46 7.54 8.22
N LYS A 31 10.88 6.68 9.14
CA LYS A 31 11.32 7.09 10.48
C LYS A 31 12.51 6.22 10.88
N ASN A 32 13.66 6.87 11.14
CA ASN A 32 14.91 6.18 11.53
C ASN A 32 15.26 5.03 10.58
N GLY A 33 15.07 5.22 9.28
CA GLY A 33 15.42 4.23 8.27
C GLY A 33 14.38 3.13 8.07
N ASN A 34 13.28 3.15 8.81
CA ASN A 34 12.17 2.21 8.66
C ASN A 34 10.96 2.90 8.08
N GLN A 35 10.23 2.20 7.23
CA GLN A 35 9.00 2.74 6.68
C GLN A 35 7.94 2.82 7.79
N GLU A 36 7.30 3.98 7.91
CA GLU A 36 6.35 4.23 8.99
C GLU A 36 5.24 5.13 8.48
N GLY A 37 4.00 4.61 8.46
CA GLY A 37 2.86 5.37 7.97
C GLY A 37 2.41 4.94 6.59
N LEU A 38 1.79 5.85 5.86
CA LEU A 38 1.18 5.55 4.57
C LEU A 38 2.21 5.39 3.46
N GLU A 39 1.97 4.41 2.58
CA GLU A 39 2.64 4.29 1.30
C GLU A 39 1.57 4.41 0.23
N LYS A 40 1.72 5.38 -0.67
CA LYS A 40 0.76 5.64 -1.75
C LYS A 40 1.44 5.50 -3.10
N TRP A 41 0.78 4.81 -4.01
CA TRP A 41 1.22 4.67 -5.39
C TRP A 41 0.11 5.14 -6.33
N TRP A 42 0.50 5.73 -7.45
CA TRP A 42 -0.43 6.21 -8.49
C TRP A 42 -0.07 5.60 -9.83
N TYR A 43 -1.08 5.42 -10.66
CA TYR A 43 -0.90 5.08 -12.06
C TYR A 43 -0.47 6.32 -12.84
N LYS A 44 0.05 6.12 -14.06
CA LYS A 44 0.45 7.23 -14.93
C LYS A 44 -0.71 8.20 -15.23
N ASN A 45 -1.95 7.71 -15.20
CA ASN A 45 -3.13 8.56 -15.43
C ASN A 45 -3.52 9.40 -14.21
N GLY A 46 -2.74 9.34 -13.13
CA GLY A 46 -2.98 10.11 -11.90
C GLY A 46 -3.95 9.46 -10.92
N ARG A 47 -4.53 8.32 -11.28
CA ARG A 47 -5.45 7.61 -10.37
C ARG A 47 -4.68 6.74 -9.39
N LYS A 48 -5.26 6.54 -8.21
CA LYS A 48 -4.64 5.74 -7.17
C LYS A 48 -4.42 4.30 -7.61
N LYS A 49 -3.25 3.76 -7.30
CA LYS A 49 -2.89 2.38 -7.57
C LYS A 49 -2.96 1.54 -6.30
N SER A 50 -2.37 2.02 -5.20
CA SER A 50 -2.39 1.32 -3.92
C SER A 50 -2.17 2.28 -2.76
N ILE A 51 -2.72 1.91 -1.61
CA ILE A 51 -2.45 2.58 -0.34
C ILE A 51 -2.18 1.47 0.68
N LYS A 52 -1.03 1.56 1.33
CA LYS A 52 -0.61 0.60 2.35
C LYS A 52 -0.22 1.35 3.62
N HIS A 53 -0.28 0.65 4.74
CA HIS A 53 0.13 1.19 6.03
C HIS A 53 1.31 0.40 6.54
N TYR A 54 2.35 1.11 7.00
CA TYR A 54 3.53 0.50 7.58
C TYR A 54 3.75 0.96 9.01
N LYS A 55 4.29 0.07 9.82
CA LYS A 55 4.70 0.36 11.19
C LYS A 55 6.00 -0.37 11.46
N LYS A 56 7.05 0.40 11.79
CA LYS A 56 8.39 -0.17 12.06
C LYS A 56 8.89 -1.07 10.93
N GLY A 57 8.61 -0.68 9.69
CA GLY A 57 9.06 -1.41 8.50
C GLY A 57 8.17 -2.58 8.10
N LEU A 58 7.12 -2.87 8.84
CA LEU A 58 6.20 -3.98 8.55
C LEU A 58 4.83 -3.47 8.14
N LEU A 59 4.16 -4.20 7.26
CA LEU A 59 2.77 -3.90 6.92
C LEU A 59 1.91 -4.02 8.17
N ASP A 60 1.11 -3.00 8.45
CA ASP A 60 0.26 -2.94 9.62
C ASP A 60 -0.94 -2.07 9.32
N GLY A 61 -2.10 -2.69 9.15
CA GLY A 61 -3.33 -2.00 8.80
C GLY A 61 -3.87 -2.41 7.46
N MET A 62 -4.75 -1.57 6.90
CA MET A 62 -5.43 -1.87 5.65
C MET A 62 -4.51 -1.66 4.44
N VAL A 63 -4.60 -2.58 3.48
CA VAL A 63 -3.97 -2.44 2.18
C VAL A 63 -5.10 -2.41 1.15
N THR A 64 -5.15 -1.37 0.35
CA THR A 64 -6.16 -1.23 -0.71
C THR A 64 -5.45 -1.06 -2.06
N GLU A 65 -5.92 -1.80 -3.06
CA GLU A 65 -5.43 -1.68 -4.42
C GLU A 65 -6.58 -1.39 -5.37
N TRP A 66 -6.31 -0.63 -6.42
CA TRP A 66 -7.29 -0.26 -7.43
C TRP A 66 -6.79 -0.62 -8.82
N TYR A 67 -7.72 -0.85 -9.72
CA TYR A 67 -7.42 -0.90 -11.15
C TYR A 67 -7.23 0.53 -11.66
N SER A 68 -6.62 0.67 -12.83
CA SER A 68 -6.40 1.99 -13.43
C SER A 68 -7.71 2.73 -13.76
N SER A 69 -8.83 2.02 -13.74
CA SER A 69 -10.18 2.60 -13.91
C SER A 69 -10.74 3.23 -12.65
N SER A 70 -10.03 3.15 -11.51
CA SER A 70 -10.46 3.56 -10.17
C SER A 70 -11.41 2.60 -9.49
N LYS A 71 -11.70 1.47 -10.10
CA LYS A 71 -12.47 0.41 -9.42
C LYS A 71 -11.54 -0.35 -8.47
N LYS A 72 -12.05 -0.74 -7.32
CA LYS A 72 -11.25 -1.49 -6.35
C LYS A 72 -10.86 -2.85 -6.90
N LYS A 73 -9.60 -3.21 -6.70
CA LYS A 73 -9.05 -4.51 -7.05
C LYS A 73 -9.04 -5.44 -5.84
N SER A 74 -8.59 -4.94 -4.70
CA SER A 74 -8.52 -5.74 -3.48
C SER A 74 -8.44 -4.87 -2.24
N THR A 75 -8.91 -5.44 -1.12
CA THR A 75 -8.69 -4.89 0.21
C THR A 75 -8.23 -6.03 1.09
N SER A 76 -7.26 -5.75 1.95
CA SER A 76 -6.73 -6.73 2.90
C SER A 76 -6.27 -6.00 4.16
N HIS A 77 -6.02 -6.77 5.22
CA HIS A 77 -5.59 -6.22 6.50
C HIS A 77 -4.36 -6.97 6.98
N TYR A 78 -3.40 -6.23 7.53
CA TYR A 78 -2.15 -6.79 8.02
C TYR A 78 -1.88 -6.37 9.46
N LYS A 79 -1.18 -7.25 10.17
CA LYS A 79 -0.71 -6.97 11.52
C LYS A 79 0.69 -7.54 11.66
N ASN A 80 1.65 -6.67 11.99
CA ASN A 80 3.06 -7.05 12.13
C ASN A 80 3.60 -7.82 10.92
N GLY A 81 3.22 -7.39 9.72
CA GLY A 81 3.69 -7.97 8.47
C GLY A 81 2.94 -9.20 7.99
N LYS A 82 2.01 -9.71 8.80
CA LYS A 82 1.22 -10.89 8.43
C LYS A 82 -0.22 -10.51 8.17
N GLU A 83 -0.81 -11.14 7.16
CA GLU A 83 -2.21 -10.89 6.84
C GLU A 83 -3.11 -11.33 8.00
N ASN A 84 -4.02 -10.42 8.41
CA ASN A 84 -4.87 -10.69 9.56
C ASN A 84 -6.15 -9.88 9.43
N GLY A 85 -7.26 -10.55 9.09
CA GLY A 85 -8.55 -9.92 8.83
C GLY A 85 -9.12 -10.33 7.51
N PHE A 86 -10.16 -9.63 7.08
CA PHE A 86 -10.85 -9.94 5.84
C PHE A 86 -10.05 -9.49 4.62
N ARG A 87 -10.08 -10.34 3.60
CA ARG A 87 -9.58 -9.98 2.26
C ARG A 87 -10.73 -10.11 1.27
N LYS A 88 -10.86 -9.10 0.41
CA LYS A 88 -11.80 -9.13 -0.70
C LYS A 88 -11.06 -8.79 -1.97
N GLU A 89 -11.43 -9.47 -3.05
CA GLU A 89 -10.87 -9.20 -4.37
C GLU A 89 -12.00 -9.10 -5.39
N TRP A 90 -11.85 -8.19 -6.35
CA TRP A 90 -12.84 -7.92 -7.40
C TRP A 90 -12.17 -7.98 -8.76
N ASP A 91 -12.92 -8.36 -9.79
CA ASP A 91 -12.43 -8.28 -11.16
C ASP A 91 -12.60 -6.86 -11.71
N ARG A 92 -12.17 -6.64 -12.95
CA ARG A 92 -12.20 -5.31 -13.57
C ARG A 92 -13.62 -4.76 -13.76
N ASN A 93 -14.62 -5.63 -13.73
CA ASN A 93 -16.03 -5.26 -13.87
C ASN A 93 -16.70 -4.97 -12.52
N GLY A 94 -15.94 -5.10 -11.42
CA GLY A 94 -16.48 -4.88 -10.08
C GLY A 94 -17.13 -6.09 -9.45
N LYS A 95 -17.00 -7.27 -10.08
CA LYS A 95 -17.56 -8.50 -9.53
C LYS A 95 -16.63 -9.07 -8.47
N LEU A 96 -17.18 -9.43 -7.31
CA LEU A 96 -16.41 -10.05 -6.23
C LEU A 96 -15.92 -11.43 -6.68
N THR A 97 -14.62 -11.66 -6.66
CA THR A 97 -13.99 -12.92 -7.06
C THR A 97 -13.45 -13.72 -5.89
N PHE A 98 -13.18 -13.05 -4.78
CA PHE A 98 -12.65 -13.72 -3.58
C PHE A 98 -13.08 -12.98 -2.33
N GLN A 99 -13.39 -13.75 -1.28
CA GLN A 99 -13.67 -13.21 0.05
C GLN A 99 -13.27 -14.26 1.06
N GLY A 100 -12.44 -13.86 2.02
CA GLY A 100 -11.97 -14.78 3.06
C GLY A 100 -11.42 -14.02 4.25
N ASN A 101 -11.22 -14.72 5.35
CA ASN A 101 -10.63 -14.17 6.55
C ASN A 101 -9.27 -14.84 6.78
N PHE A 102 -8.29 -14.03 7.21
CA PHE A 102 -6.94 -14.51 7.46
C PHE A 102 -6.55 -14.30 8.92
N ILE A 103 -5.82 -15.25 9.46
CA ILE A 103 -5.29 -15.17 10.82
C ILE A 103 -3.81 -15.54 10.73
N GLU A 104 -2.94 -14.59 11.11
CA GLU A 104 -1.49 -14.79 11.10
C GLU A 104 -0.94 -15.29 9.76
N GLY A 105 -1.49 -14.79 8.65
CA GLY A 105 -1.06 -15.15 7.30
C GLY A 105 -1.76 -16.37 6.71
N ASN A 106 -2.58 -17.07 7.48
CA ASN A 106 -3.28 -18.26 7.03
C ASN A 106 -4.76 -18.00 6.81
N GLU A 107 -5.30 -18.49 5.69
CA GLU A 107 -6.72 -18.35 5.44
C GLU A 107 -7.50 -19.23 6.43
N GLU A 108 -8.53 -18.62 7.04
CA GLU A 108 -9.44 -19.36 7.92
C GLU A 108 -10.39 -20.20 7.08
N ILE A 109 -10.32 -21.49 7.23
CA ILE A 109 -11.18 -22.42 6.49
C ILE A 109 -12.25 -22.94 7.44
N LYS A 110 -13.53 -22.76 7.04
CA LYS A 110 -14.68 -23.22 7.81
C LYS A 110 -15.26 -24.49 7.24
#